data_d101c11301cb6b6168b6bf38ed839827
#
_entry.id   d101c11301cb6b6168b6bf38ed839827
#
_cell.length_a   1.000
_cell.length_b   1.000
_cell.length_c   1.000
_cell.angle_alpha   90.00
_cell.angle_beta   90.00
_cell.angle_gamma   90.00
#
_symmetry.space_group_name_H-M   'P 1'
#
loop_
_entity.id
_entity.type
_entity.pdbx_description
1 polymer ?
#
loop_
_entity_poly.entity_id
_entity_poly.type
_entity_poly.pdbx_seq_one_letter_code
_entity_poly.pdbx_strand_id
1 'polypeptide(L)'
;MKSVSMISSIILITFLALGQVSFSNSLSGDRYSVSLRQSEWETKVDKQIQIVADLTNNQYKDQSFAYLVQIKDVNGVTVSLSWITGLLSAGQTMSPAQSWTPSVEGTYTAEIFVWASIDNPDALSAPLSIKINVKGSQA
;
A
#
# COMPACT_ATOMS: atom_id res chain seq x y z
N MET A 1 -19.68 0.65 49.77
CA MET A 1 -19.97 -0.04 49.39
C MET A 1 -20.27 0.00 48.17
N LYS A 2 -20.97 0.29 47.82
CA LYS A 2 -21.41 0.33 46.71
C LYS A 2 -20.56 0.89 45.76
N SER A 3 -20.02 1.74 45.93
CA SER A 3 -19.30 2.42 45.05
C SER A 3 -18.35 1.64 44.33
N VAL A 4 -17.80 0.89 44.87
CA VAL A 4 -16.87 0.09 44.33
C VAL A 4 -17.21 -0.47 43.14
N SER A 5 -18.25 -0.90 43.05
CA SER A 5 -18.57 -1.60 41.94
C SER A 5 -18.43 -0.82 40.75
N MET A 6 -18.81 0.28 40.78
CA MET A 6 -18.77 0.93 39.65
C MET A 6 -17.52 0.98 39.07
N ILE A 7 -16.64 1.07 39.64
CA ILE A 7 -15.42 1.11 39.19
C ILE A 7 -15.10 0.10 38.28
N SER A 8 -15.36 -0.94 38.61
CA SER A 8 -14.95 -1.99 37.80
C SER A 8 -15.46 -1.84 36.48
N SER A 9 -16.54 -1.40 36.38
CA SER A 9 -17.10 -1.36 35.14
C SER A 9 -16.27 -0.58 34.25
N ILE A 10 -15.85 0.41 34.59
CA ILE A 10 -15.11 1.17 33.79
C ILE A 10 -14.05 0.53 33.15
N ILE A 11 -13.40 -0.08 33.81
CA ILE A 11 -12.37 -0.73 33.29
C ILE A 11 -12.58 -1.37 32.10
N LEU A 12 -13.49 -1.98 32.07
CA LEU A 12 -13.63 -2.74 31.01
C LEU A 12 -13.63 -2.01 29.82
N ILE A 13 -14.11 -1.05 29.82
CA ILE A 13 -14.18 -0.36 28.73
C ILE A 13 -12.97 -0.19 28.11
N THR A 14 -12.26 0.15 28.76
CA THR A 14 -11.08 0.40 28.21
C THR A 14 -10.62 -0.58 27.48
N PHE A 15 -10.71 -1.14 27.43
CA PHE A 15 -10.22 -2.05 26.77
C PHE A 15 -10.60 -2.26 25.66
N LEU A 16 -11.33 -2.00 25.62
CA LEU A 16 -11.80 -2.41 24.60
C LEU A 16 -11.35 -1.61 23.67
N ALA A 17 -11.36 -0.89 23.97
CA ALA A 17 -11.06 -0.09 23.13
C ALA A 17 -9.91 -0.40 22.55
N LEU A 18 -9.58 -0.53 22.68
CA LEU A 18 -8.70 -0.74 22.16
C LEU A 18 -8.54 -1.55 21.45
N GLY A 19 -8.82 -1.88 21.40
CA GLY A 19 -8.67 -2.67 20.80
C GLY A 19 -8.98 -2.64 19.78
N GLN A 20 -9.25 -2.22 19.40
CA GLN A 20 -9.58 -2.13 18.44
C GLN A 20 -9.03 -2.23 17.67
N VAL A 21 -8.94 -2.08 17.66
CA VAL A 21 -8.55 -2.22 16.98
C VAL A 21 -8.29 -2.72 16.29
N SER A 22 -8.48 -2.67 16.06
CA SER A 22 -8.28 -3.09 15.34
C SER A 22 -7.88 -3.59 14.65
N PHE A 23 -7.94 -3.54 14.39
CA PHE A 23 -7.64 -3.96 13.62
C PHE A 23 -7.53 -4.88 13.15
N SER A 24 -7.61 -5.10 13.18
CA SER A 24 -7.64 -5.78 12.83
C SER A 24 -7.65 -6.30 12.08
N ASN A 25 -7.81 -6.59 11.65
CA ASN A 25 -7.99 -6.92 10.91
C ASN A 25 -7.38 -7.26 10.01
N SER A 26 -7.64 -7.39 9.89
CA SER A 26 -7.16 -7.22 9.01
C SER A 26 -6.24 -7.88 8.51
N LEU A 27 -5.69 -7.97 8.20
CA LEU A 27 -4.76 -8.58 7.89
C LEU A 27 -4.66 -9.91 7.96
N SER A 28 -5.49 -10.47 8.40
CA SER A 28 -5.41 -11.84 8.50
C SER A 28 -5.30 -12.33 7.15
N GLY A 29 -4.57 -13.09 6.75
CA GLY A 29 -4.45 -13.63 5.43
C GLY A 29 -3.43 -12.97 4.56
N ASP A 30 -3.01 -11.80 4.90
CA ASP A 30 -2.00 -11.15 4.11
C ASP A 30 -0.63 -11.72 4.43
N ARG A 31 0.05 -12.22 3.42
CA ARG A 31 1.39 -12.78 3.59
C ARG A 31 2.43 -11.68 3.59
N TYR A 32 2.14 -10.56 2.98
CA TYR A 32 3.00 -9.38 3.02
C TYR A 32 2.22 -8.22 3.63
N SER A 33 2.90 -7.38 4.37
CA SER A 33 2.36 -6.07 4.73
C SER A 33 2.88 -5.08 3.71
N VAL A 34 2.01 -4.24 3.20
CA VAL A 34 2.37 -3.24 2.21
C VAL A 34 1.86 -1.90 2.71
N SER A 35 2.74 -0.92 2.81
CA SER A 35 2.31 0.42 3.19
C SER A 35 2.85 1.43 2.22
N LEU A 36 2.04 2.43 1.92
CA LEU A 36 2.43 3.52 1.05
C LEU A 36 2.88 4.69 1.91
N ARG A 37 3.85 5.43 1.42
CA ARG A 37 4.37 6.59 2.15
C ARG A 37 3.44 7.77 2.00
N GLN A 38 2.64 7.80 0.94
CA GLN A 38 1.62 8.81 0.78
C GLN A 38 0.53 8.31 -0.14
N SER A 39 -0.66 8.83 0.03
CA SER A 39 -1.81 8.40 -0.77
C SER A 39 -2.12 9.37 -1.90
N GLU A 40 -1.47 10.51 -1.93
CA GLU A 40 -1.65 11.50 -2.98
C GLU A 40 -0.32 12.09 -3.38
N TRP A 41 -0.17 12.36 -4.66
CA TRP A 41 0.99 13.03 -5.20
C TRP A 41 0.56 14.21 -6.05
N GLU A 42 1.34 15.28 -6.01
CA GLU A 42 1.20 16.36 -6.97
C GLU A 42 2.50 16.48 -7.74
N THR A 43 2.43 16.58 -9.03
CA THR A 43 3.60 16.71 -9.85
C THR A 43 3.26 17.54 -11.10
N LYS A 44 4.20 17.67 -12.01
CA LYS A 44 4.01 18.40 -13.24
C LYS A 44 4.38 17.52 -14.41
N VAL A 45 3.93 17.90 -15.58
CA VAL A 45 4.32 17.22 -16.81
C VAL A 45 5.85 17.22 -16.90
N ASP A 46 6.41 16.12 -17.33
CA ASP A 46 7.84 15.87 -17.52
C ASP A 46 8.64 15.82 -16.21
N LYS A 47 7.97 15.76 -15.06
CA LYS A 47 8.65 15.63 -13.81
C LYS A 47 8.52 14.20 -13.32
N GLN A 48 9.64 13.53 -13.15
CA GLN A 48 9.62 12.13 -12.71
C GLN A 48 9.23 12.02 -11.25
N ILE A 49 8.41 11.05 -10.93
CA ILE A 49 8.11 10.71 -9.54
C ILE A 49 8.46 9.26 -9.31
N GLN A 50 8.62 8.87 -8.05
CA GLN A 50 8.89 7.50 -7.67
C GLN A 50 7.78 6.99 -6.79
N ILE A 51 7.20 5.87 -7.16
CA ILE A 51 6.12 5.26 -6.42
C ILE A 51 6.71 4.15 -5.58
N VAL A 52 6.81 4.40 -4.29
CA VAL A 52 7.51 3.56 -3.34
C VAL A 52 6.53 2.94 -2.38
N ALA A 53 6.71 1.68 -2.09
CA ALA A 53 5.95 1.02 -1.04
C ALA A 53 6.93 0.29 -0.12
N ASP A 54 6.56 0.16 1.14
CA ASP A 54 7.34 -0.60 2.11
C ASP A 54 6.71 -1.97 2.23
N LEU A 55 7.45 -3.01 1.90
CA LEU A 55 6.98 -4.38 1.93
C LEU A 55 7.63 -5.14 3.08
N THR A 56 6.86 -5.95 3.79
CA THR A 56 7.40 -6.85 4.81
C THR A 56 6.85 -8.24 4.58
N ASN A 57 7.72 -9.24 4.54
CA ASN A 57 7.27 -10.62 4.46
C ASN A 57 6.89 -11.08 5.86
N ASN A 58 5.60 -11.27 6.10
CA ASN A 58 5.09 -11.65 7.42
C ASN A 58 5.12 -13.15 7.67
N GLN A 59 5.68 -13.89 6.74
CA GLN A 59 5.69 -15.34 6.86
C GLN A 59 6.98 -15.83 7.51
N TYR A 60 6.99 -17.09 7.90
CA TYR A 60 8.16 -17.71 8.50
C TYR A 60 8.99 -18.45 7.44
N LYS A 61 8.84 -18.06 6.18
CA LYS A 61 9.59 -18.66 5.09
C LYS A 61 9.91 -17.59 4.06
N ASP A 62 10.86 -17.85 3.20
CA ASP A 62 11.17 -16.95 2.10
C ASP A 62 10.00 -16.89 1.14
N GLN A 63 9.80 -15.76 0.51
CA GLN A 63 8.71 -15.60 -0.43
C GLN A 63 9.15 -14.68 -1.56
N SER A 64 9.05 -15.18 -2.79
CA SER A 64 9.31 -14.31 -3.95
C SER A 64 8.11 -13.39 -4.15
N PHE A 65 8.34 -12.27 -4.77
CA PHE A 65 7.27 -11.31 -5.03
C PHE A 65 7.48 -10.57 -6.34
N ALA A 66 6.42 -10.02 -6.87
CA ALA A 66 6.45 -9.05 -7.94
C ALA A 66 5.70 -7.81 -7.44
N TYR A 67 6.37 -6.66 -7.47
CA TYR A 67 5.79 -5.39 -7.09
C TYR A 67 5.41 -4.69 -8.39
N LEU A 68 4.12 -4.49 -8.63
CA LEU A 68 3.64 -3.94 -9.88
C LEU A 68 2.97 -2.61 -9.64
N VAL A 69 3.20 -1.67 -10.53
CA VAL A 69 2.55 -0.36 -10.50
C VAL A 69 1.88 -0.12 -11.84
N GLN A 70 0.57 0.02 -11.81
CA GLN A 70 -0.23 0.29 -12.99
C GLN A 70 -0.83 1.68 -12.84
N ILE A 71 -0.58 2.57 -13.80
CA ILE A 71 -1.10 3.92 -13.74
C ILE A 71 -2.17 4.08 -14.79
N LYS A 72 -3.33 4.56 -14.36
CA LYS A 72 -4.47 4.75 -15.24
C LYS A 72 -4.89 6.21 -15.25
N ASP A 73 -5.38 6.66 -16.39
CA ASP A 73 -5.94 8.01 -16.50
C ASP A 73 -7.38 8.02 -16.01
N VAL A 74 -8.07 9.17 -16.12
CA VAL A 74 -9.43 9.30 -15.61
C VAL A 74 -10.41 8.42 -16.36
N ASN A 75 -10.09 8.00 -17.55
CA ASN A 75 -10.96 7.13 -18.34
C ASN A 75 -10.69 5.66 -18.10
N GLY A 76 -9.79 5.35 -17.18
CA GLY A 76 -9.45 3.97 -16.86
C GLY A 76 -8.46 3.36 -17.84
N VAL A 77 -7.84 4.16 -18.70
CA VAL A 77 -6.87 3.65 -19.64
C VAL A 77 -5.51 3.56 -18.98
N THR A 78 -4.85 2.42 -19.11
CA THR A 78 -3.52 2.23 -18.55
C THR A 78 -2.50 3.01 -19.37
N VAL A 79 -1.82 3.94 -18.73
CA VAL A 79 -0.80 4.75 -19.37
C VAL A 79 0.61 4.31 -19.00
N SER A 80 0.75 3.50 -17.98
CA SER A 80 2.06 2.97 -17.57
C SER A 80 1.87 1.69 -16.77
N LEU A 81 2.74 0.72 -17.00
CA LEU A 81 2.76 -0.50 -16.24
C LEU A 81 4.22 -0.90 -16.06
N SER A 82 4.64 -1.03 -14.83
CA SER A 82 6.01 -1.41 -14.53
C SER A 82 6.04 -2.35 -13.34
N TRP A 83 7.11 -3.12 -13.22
CA TRP A 83 7.22 -4.03 -12.09
C TRP A 83 8.68 -4.34 -11.80
N ILE A 84 8.92 -4.82 -10.60
CA ILE A 84 10.20 -5.32 -10.18
C ILE A 84 9.95 -6.59 -9.39
N THR A 85 10.81 -7.55 -9.50
CA THR A 85 10.67 -8.81 -8.78
C THR A 85 11.80 -8.98 -7.78
N GLY A 86 11.57 -9.77 -6.78
CA GLY A 86 12.57 -10.02 -5.75
C GLY A 86 12.17 -11.16 -4.85
N LEU A 87 12.93 -11.34 -3.79
CA LEU A 87 12.68 -12.36 -2.80
C LEU A 87 12.94 -11.76 -1.43
N LEU A 88 12.00 -11.92 -0.51
CA LEU A 88 12.21 -11.50 0.86
C LEU A 88 12.30 -12.72 1.75
N SER A 89 13.28 -12.73 2.62
CA SER A 89 13.38 -13.75 3.64
C SER A 89 12.29 -13.55 4.68
N ALA A 90 12.08 -14.54 5.50
CA ALA A 90 11.08 -14.47 6.56
C ALA A 90 11.30 -13.20 7.39
N GLY A 91 10.27 -12.38 7.53
CA GLY A 91 10.32 -11.16 8.34
C GLY A 91 11.10 -10.01 7.74
N GLN A 92 11.65 -10.16 6.55
CA GLN A 92 12.48 -9.13 5.93
C GLN A 92 11.61 -8.00 5.34
N THR A 93 12.15 -6.80 5.33
CA THR A 93 11.49 -5.61 4.79
C THR A 93 12.29 -5.06 3.61
N MET A 94 11.62 -4.51 2.62
CA MET A 94 12.23 -3.88 1.46
C MET A 94 11.33 -2.76 0.96
N SER A 95 11.89 -1.76 0.33
CA SER A 95 11.13 -0.62 -0.19
C SER A 95 11.37 -0.45 -1.69
N PRO A 96 10.73 -1.27 -2.50
CA PRO A 96 10.89 -1.13 -3.96
C PRO A 96 10.24 0.15 -4.46
N ALA A 97 10.72 0.66 -5.56
CA ALA A 97 10.20 1.87 -6.17
C ALA A 97 10.13 1.70 -7.67
N GLN A 98 9.09 2.27 -8.27
CA GLN A 98 8.98 2.35 -9.72
C GLN A 98 8.81 3.82 -10.10
N SER A 99 9.52 4.26 -11.10
CA SER A 99 9.44 5.65 -11.51
C SER A 99 8.47 5.84 -12.65
N TRP A 100 7.92 7.01 -12.74
CA TRP A 100 7.01 7.38 -13.80
C TRP A 100 7.17 8.88 -14.11
N THR A 101 7.20 9.21 -15.40
CA THR A 101 7.27 10.60 -15.82
C THR A 101 6.04 10.89 -16.67
N PRO A 102 5.09 11.67 -16.14
CA PRO A 102 3.89 11.96 -16.89
C PRO A 102 4.14 12.88 -18.07
N SER A 103 3.44 12.66 -19.19
CA SER A 103 3.58 13.51 -20.35
C SER A 103 2.36 14.40 -20.59
N VAL A 104 1.25 14.13 -19.93
CA VAL A 104 0.01 14.87 -20.12
C VAL A 104 -0.58 15.23 -18.78
N GLU A 105 -1.03 16.46 -18.63
CA GLU A 105 -1.66 16.88 -17.37
C GLU A 105 -2.96 16.15 -17.16
N GLY A 106 -3.35 15.99 -15.94
CA GLY A 106 -4.60 15.33 -15.58
C GLY A 106 -4.52 14.64 -14.24
N THR A 107 -5.56 13.90 -13.92
CA THR A 107 -5.62 13.12 -12.69
C THR A 107 -5.45 11.65 -13.03
N TYR A 108 -4.56 11.00 -12.32
CA TYR A 108 -4.23 9.59 -12.55
C TYR A 108 -4.37 8.81 -11.27
N THR A 109 -4.52 7.50 -11.41
CA THR A 109 -4.53 6.59 -10.26
C THR A 109 -3.45 5.56 -10.48
N ALA A 110 -2.53 5.44 -9.54
CA ALA A 110 -1.55 4.36 -9.55
C ALA A 110 -2.08 3.25 -8.68
N GLU A 111 -2.20 2.06 -9.24
CA GLU A 111 -2.61 0.87 -8.50
C GLU A 111 -1.39 0.03 -8.24
N ILE A 112 -1.22 -0.39 -7.01
CA ILE A 112 -0.07 -1.15 -6.56
C ILE A 112 -0.50 -2.55 -6.23
N PHE A 113 0.16 -3.53 -6.84
CA PHE A 113 -0.12 -4.93 -6.60
C PHE A 113 1.15 -5.63 -6.14
N VAL A 114 1.03 -6.54 -5.21
CA VAL A 114 2.15 -7.38 -4.79
C VAL A 114 1.70 -8.82 -4.96
N TRP A 115 2.27 -9.48 -5.95
CA TRP A 115 1.91 -10.84 -6.34
C TRP A 115 3.08 -11.78 -6.04
N ALA A 116 2.80 -13.07 -6.07
CA ALA A 116 3.84 -14.08 -5.86
C ALA A 116 4.89 -14.02 -6.96
N SER A 117 4.48 -13.77 -8.20
CA SER A 117 5.40 -13.55 -9.32
C SER A 117 4.66 -12.83 -10.43
N ILE A 118 5.38 -12.39 -11.47
CA ILE A 118 4.77 -11.62 -12.53
C ILE A 118 3.79 -12.48 -13.34
N ASP A 119 4.01 -13.76 -13.43
CA ASP A 119 3.14 -14.66 -14.16
C ASP A 119 2.24 -15.47 -13.21
N ASN A 120 2.22 -15.14 -11.96
CA ASN A 120 1.34 -15.78 -10.99
C ASN A 120 0.69 -14.70 -10.13
N PRO A 121 -0.54 -14.29 -10.46
CA PRO A 121 -1.20 -13.17 -9.79
C PRO A 121 -1.76 -13.50 -8.41
N ASP A 122 -1.21 -14.51 -7.77
CA ASP A 122 -1.58 -14.84 -6.41
C ASP A 122 -1.19 -13.67 -5.51
N ALA A 123 -2.16 -12.95 -5.00
CA ALA A 123 -1.92 -11.71 -4.27
C ALA A 123 -1.33 -11.97 -2.90
N LEU A 124 -0.20 -11.35 -2.60
CA LEU A 124 0.41 -11.45 -1.29
C LEU A 124 -0.18 -10.42 -0.32
N SER A 125 -0.86 -9.42 -0.83
CA SER A 125 -1.57 -8.42 -0.04
C SER A 125 -2.69 -7.83 -0.88
N ALA A 126 -3.59 -7.10 -0.25
CA ALA A 126 -4.64 -6.41 -0.98
C ALA A 126 -4.04 -5.28 -1.82
N PRO A 127 -4.62 -4.94 -2.95
CA PRO A 127 -4.10 -3.86 -3.77
C PRO A 127 -4.30 -2.51 -3.10
N LEU A 128 -3.42 -1.57 -3.40
CA LEU A 128 -3.48 -0.22 -2.87
C LEU A 128 -3.50 0.76 -4.03
N SER A 129 -3.87 1.99 -3.76
CA SER A 129 -3.89 3.00 -4.80
C SER A 129 -3.41 4.35 -4.31
N ILE A 130 -2.86 5.13 -5.22
CA ILE A 130 -2.39 6.48 -4.99
C ILE A 130 -3.01 7.37 -6.04
N LYS A 131 -3.53 8.52 -5.62
CA LYS A 131 -4.03 9.50 -6.57
C LYS A 131 -2.89 10.43 -6.97
N ILE A 132 -2.73 10.69 -8.24
CA ILE A 132 -1.66 11.54 -8.76
C ILE A 132 -2.27 12.68 -9.56
N ASN A 133 -2.01 13.91 -9.15
CA ASN A 133 -2.46 15.08 -9.87
C ASN A 133 -1.28 15.65 -10.63
N VAL A 134 -1.37 15.68 -11.95
CA VAL A 134 -0.32 16.16 -12.82
C VAL A 134 -0.73 17.51 -13.39
N LYS A 135 0.02 18.54 -13.09
CA LYS A 135 -0.26 19.89 -13.58
C LYS A 135 0.52 20.15 -14.84
N GLY A 136 0.03 21.06 -15.65
CA GLY A 136 0.73 21.43 -16.86
C GLY A 136 2.06 22.04 -16.55
N SER A 137 2.96 21.99 -17.52
CA SER A 137 4.25 22.61 -17.38
C SER A 137 4.05 24.10 -17.35
N GLN A 138 4.76 24.78 -16.49
CA GLN A 138 4.69 26.20 -16.43
C GLN A 138 5.56 26.81 -17.46
N ALA A 139 5.09 27.71 -18.16
CA ALA A 139 5.89 28.35 -19.22
C ALA A 139 6.84 29.37 -18.65
#